data_30308d8ee655abaafbb8a1b4891c5273
#
_entry.id   30308d8ee655abaafbb8a1b4891c5273
#
_cell.length_a   1.000
_cell.length_b   1.000
_cell.length_c   1.000
_cell.angle_alpha   90.00
_cell.angle_beta   90.00
_cell.angle_gamma   90.00
#
_symmetry.space_group_name_H-M   'P 1'
#
loop_
_entity.id
_entity.type
_entity.pdbx_description
1 polymer ?
#
loop_
_entity_poly.entity_id
_entity_poly.type
_entity_poly.pdbx_seq_one_letter_code
_entity_poly.pdbx_strand_id
1 'polypeptide(L)'
;VKINIVDTPGHADFGGEVERVLKMVDGVLLLVDAAEGPMPQTRFVLSKALELGHKIIIVVNKIDRPDARLDEIGDEVLELLLDLDASDEQLESPILFCSGRAGTCSLSQYEAGTDLKPLFDTILDYIPAPEGDENGPMQMLISSIDYNDYAVSYTHLTLPTSDLV
;
A
#
# COMPACT_ATOMS: atom_id res chain seq x y z
N VAL A 1 -8.93 -15.79 0.11
CA VAL A 1 -7.69 -15.15 -0.36
C VAL A 1 -6.88 -14.70 0.84
N LYS A 2 -5.56 -14.80 0.79
CA LYS A 2 -4.64 -14.29 1.81
C LYS A 2 -4.06 -12.98 1.33
N ILE A 3 -4.18 -11.92 2.14
CA ILE A 3 -3.58 -10.61 1.89
C ILE A 3 -2.47 -10.41 2.93
N ASN A 4 -1.25 -10.18 2.48
CA ASN A 4 -0.14 -9.79 3.34
C ASN A 4 0.01 -8.27 3.29
N ILE A 5 0.04 -7.63 4.46
CA ILE A 5 0.19 -6.19 4.57
C ILE A 5 1.57 -5.90 5.15
N VAL A 6 2.33 -5.05 4.46
CA VAL A 6 3.62 -4.55 4.93
C VAL A 6 3.49 -3.06 5.18
N ASP A 7 3.68 -2.64 6.42
CA ASP A 7 3.65 -1.23 6.81
C ASP A 7 4.98 -0.56 6.50
N THR A 8 4.94 0.69 6.05
CA THR A 8 6.14 1.49 5.79
C THR A 8 6.38 2.45 6.95
N PRO A 9 7.65 2.67 7.36
CA PRO A 9 7.97 3.68 8.34
C PRO A 9 7.54 5.07 7.86
N GLY A 10 6.83 5.81 8.71
CA GLY A 10 6.27 7.13 8.37
C GLY A 10 7.27 8.29 8.40
N HIS A 11 8.58 8.06 8.58
CA HIS A 11 9.60 9.11 8.68
C HIS A 11 10.45 9.19 7.42
N ALA A 12 10.79 10.41 7.00
CA ALA A 12 11.57 10.69 5.80
C ALA A 12 12.99 10.09 5.78
N ASP A 13 13.52 9.71 6.94
CA ASP A 13 14.88 9.19 7.08
C ASP A 13 15.05 7.73 6.62
N PHE A 14 13.95 7.03 6.33
CA PHE A 14 13.95 5.59 5.99
C PHE A 14 13.78 5.30 4.48
N GLY A 15 14.24 6.20 3.61
CA GLY A 15 14.10 6.03 2.15
C GLY A 15 14.56 4.69 1.60
N GLY A 16 15.66 4.14 2.13
CA GLY A 16 16.17 2.83 1.73
C GLY A 16 15.29 1.66 2.16
N GLU A 17 14.57 1.77 3.27
CA GLU A 17 13.62 0.76 3.74
C GLU A 17 12.35 0.78 2.90
N VAL A 18 11.84 1.97 2.59
CA VAL A 18 10.68 2.16 1.71
C VAL A 18 10.93 1.51 0.34
N GLU A 19 12.10 1.74 -0.28
CA GLU A 19 12.43 1.13 -1.56
C GLU A 19 12.49 -0.40 -1.50
N ARG A 20 12.99 -0.97 -0.39
CA ARG A 20 13.01 -2.44 -0.20
C ARG A 20 11.60 -3.00 -0.07
N VAL A 21 10.74 -2.34 0.70
CA VAL A 21 9.35 -2.75 0.87
C VAL A 21 8.62 -2.68 -0.46
N LEU A 22 8.74 -1.58 -1.21
CA LEU A 22 8.10 -1.42 -2.50
C LEU A 22 8.51 -2.51 -3.52
N LYS A 23 9.72 -3.03 -3.46
CA LYS A 23 10.18 -4.14 -4.32
C LYS A 23 9.61 -5.52 -3.94
N MET A 24 8.95 -5.63 -2.80
CA MET A 24 8.40 -6.90 -2.28
C MET A 24 6.88 -6.97 -2.32
N VAL A 25 6.20 -5.94 -2.83
CA VAL A 25 4.74 -5.84 -2.85
C VAL A 25 4.19 -5.80 -4.27
N ASP A 26 2.95 -6.24 -4.45
CA ASP A 26 2.27 -6.28 -5.74
C ASP A 26 1.41 -5.02 -5.98
N GLY A 27 1.18 -4.23 -4.93
CA GLY A 27 0.42 -2.98 -5.00
C GLY A 27 0.59 -2.15 -3.74
N VAL A 28 0.13 -0.91 -3.79
CA VAL A 28 0.33 0.09 -2.74
C VAL A 28 -1.00 0.69 -2.32
N LEU A 29 -1.24 0.76 -1.01
CA LEU A 29 -2.30 1.57 -0.43
C LEU A 29 -1.69 2.91 0.01
N LEU A 30 -2.04 3.99 -0.68
CA LEU A 30 -1.61 5.33 -0.33
C LEU A 30 -2.59 5.94 0.67
N LEU A 31 -2.19 6.07 1.93
CA LEU A 31 -3.00 6.68 2.96
C LEU A 31 -2.84 8.22 2.97
N VAL A 32 -3.93 8.94 2.82
CA VAL A 32 -3.98 10.40 2.87
C VAL A 32 -4.92 10.82 4.01
N ASP A 33 -4.48 11.74 4.84
CA ASP A 33 -5.33 12.32 5.90
C ASP A 33 -6.36 13.30 5.29
N ALA A 34 -7.64 13.11 5.59
CA ALA A 34 -8.73 13.91 5.04
C ALA A 34 -8.68 15.40 5.42
N ALA A 35 -7.96 15.77 6.47
CA ALA A 35 -7.82 17.14 6.91
C ALA A 35 -6.49 17.77 6.45
N GLU A 36 -5.40 17.00 6.49
CA GLU A 36 -4.06 17.51 6.21
C GLU A 36 -3.69 17.41 4.73
N GLY A 37 -4.28 16.46 3.99
CA GLY A 37 -3.97 16.21 2.60
C GLY A 37 -2.65 15.45 2.39
N PRO A 38 -2.13 15.41 1.16
CA PRO A 38 -0.86 14.77 0.84
C PRO A 38 0.32 15.50 1.49
N MET A 39 1.08 14.79 2.32
CA MET A 39 2.26 15.33 2.99
C MET A 39 3.54 15.12 2.16
N PRO A 40 4.67 15.81 2.46
CA PRO A 40 5.93 15.62 1.74
C PRO A 40 6.42 14.18 1.70
N GLN A 41 6.22 13.40 2.77
CA GLN A 41 6.55 11.98 2.82
C GLN A 41 5.69 11.16 1.85
N THR A 42 4.40 11.50 1.74
CA THR A 42 3.47 10.91 0.78
C THR A 42 4.00 11.08 -0.65
N ARG A 43 4.48 12.28 -1.01
CA ARG A 43 5.06 12.57 -2.31
C ARG A 43 6.26 11.68 -2.63
N PHE A 44 7.17 11.51 -1.67
CA PHE A 44 8.36 10.66 -1.86
C PHE A 44 7.99 9.20 -2.10
N VAL A 45 7.14 8.63 -1.24
CA VAL A 45 6.72 7.21 -1.35
C VAL A 45 5.96 6.98 -2.64
N LEU A 46 5.05 7.91 -2.99
CA LEU A 46 4.25 7.83 -4.21
C LEU A 46 5.14 7.89 -5.46
N SER A 47 6.12 8.81 -5.53
CA SER A 47 7.08 8.87 -6.64
C SER A 47 7.79 7.54 -6.85
N LYS A 48 8.25 6.89 -5.79
CA LYS A 48 8.92 5.58 -5.87
C LYS A 48 7.97 4.45 -6.30
N ALA A 49 6.74 4.47 -5.85
CA ALA A 49 5.73 3.50 -6.26
C ALA A 49 5.37 3.64 -7.75
N LEU A 50 5.24 4.89 -8.24
CA LEU A 50 4.99 5.19 -9.65
C LEU A 50 6.16 4.77 -10.55
N GLU A 51 7.41 5.06 -10.15
CA GLU A 51 8.63 4.64 -10.86
C GLU A 51 8.73 3.12 -11.02
N LEU A 52 8.26 2.36 -10.03
CA LEU A 52 8.24 0.89 -10.05
C LEU A 52 7.02 0.31 -10.79
N GLY A 53 6.09 1.16 -11.24
CA GLY A 53 4.90 0.73 -11.98
C GLY A 53 3.85 0.02 -11.12
N HIS A 54 3.85 0.26 -9.80
CA HIS A 54 2.85 -0.36 -8.93
C HIS A 54 1.44 0.14 -9.19
N LYS A 55 0.46 -0.75 -8.99
CA LYS A 55 -0.95 -0.39 -8.84
C LYS A 55 -1.14 0.32 -7.51
N ILE A 56 -1.81 1.47 -7.54
CA ILE A 56 -2.00 2.31 -6.36
C ILE A 56 -3.49 2.41 -6.07
N ILE A 57 -3.87 2.20 -4.82
CA ILE A 57 -5.20 2.49 -4.29
C ILE A 57 -5.06 3.65 -3.32
N ILE A 58 -5.79 4.72 -3.56
CA ILE A 58 -5.77 5.91 -2.70
C ILE A 58 -6.83 5.74 -1.61
N VAL A 59 -6.42 5.87 -0.35
CA VAL A 59 -7.31 5.74 0.81
C VAL A 59 -7.29 7.06 1.58
N VAL A 60 -8.32 7.85 1.42
CA VAL A 60 -8.57 9.07 2.20
C VAL A 60 -9.09 8.63 3.57
N ASN A 61 -8.25 8.73 4.59
CA ASN A 61 -8.54 8.27 5.95
C ASN A 61 -8.91 9.43 6.87
N LYS A 62 -9.52 9.11 8.01
CA LYS A 62 -9.98 10.04 9.03
C LYS A 62 -11.11 10.96 8.55
N ILE A 63 -11.98 10.46 7.69
CA ILE A 63 -13.16 11.21 7.20
C ILE A 63 -14.15 11.58 8.32
N ASP A 64 -14.04 10.95 9.49
CA ASP A 64 -14.81 11.24 10.70
C ASP A 64 -14.35 12.51 11.43
N ARG A 65 -13.26 13.15 11.02
CA ARG A 65 -12.79 14.40 11.59
C ARG A 65 -13.71 15.59 11.19
N PRO A 66 -13.98 16.52 12.11
CA PRO A 66 -14.82 17.68 11.81
C PRO A 66 -14.17 18.68 10.84
N ASP A 67 -12.85 18.61 10.68
CA ASP A 67 -12.03 19.45 9.81
C ASP A 67 -11.64 18.73 8.50
N ALA A 68 -12.28 17.60 8.17
CA ALA A 68 -12.06 16.87 6.92
C ALA A 68 -12.52 17.69 5.70
N ARG A 69 -11.65 17.74 4.66
CA ARG A 69 -11.86 18.53 3.42
C ARG A 69 -12.14 17.63 2.24
N LEU A 70 -13.18 16.80 2.33
CA LEU A 70 -13.45 15.72 1.38
C LEU A 70 -13.60 16.18 -0.08
N ASP A 71 -14.13 17.38 -0.30
CA ASP A 71 -14.33 17.94 -1.64
C ASP A 71 -13.01 18.38 -2.31
N GLU A 72 -11.98 18.69 -1.51
CA GLU A 72 -10.70 19.22 -2.00
C GLU A 72 -9.63 18.12 -2.14
N ILE A 73 -9.67 17.12 -1.25
CA ILE A 73 -8.63 16.07 -1.15
C ILE A 73 -8.49 15.28 -2.45
N GLY A 74 -9.59 15.01 -3.14
CA GLY A 74 -9.55 14.30 -4.42
C GLY A 74 -8.73 15.06 -5.47
N ASP A 75 -8.96 16.36 -5.56
CA ASP A 75 -8.23 17.24 -6.48
C ASP A 75 -6.77 17.38 -6.08
N GLU A 76 -6.45 17.55 -4.78
CA GLU A 76 -5.08 17.63 -4.28
C GLU A 76 -4.27 16.35 -4.58
N VAL A 77 -4.90 15.18 -4.47
CA VAL A 77 -4.25 13.90 -4.79
C VAL A 77 -4.05 13.75 -6.30
N LEU A 78 -5.02 14.16 -7.11
CA LEU A 78 -4.89 14.16 -8.57
C LEU A 78 -3.78 15.12 -9.04
N GLU A 79 -3.70 16.33 -8.49
CA GLU A 79 -2.62 17.27 -8.75
C GLU A 79 -1.26 16.67 -8.40
N LEU A 80 -1.17 15.97 -7.26
CA LEU A 80 0.07 15.29 -6.86
C LEU A 80 0.48 14.19 -7.84
N LEU A 81 -0.46 13.39 -8.34
CA LEU A 81 -0.19 12.38 -9.35
C LEU A 81 0.29 12.99 -10.66
N LEU A 82 -0.34 14.08 -11.11
CA LEU A 82 0.06 14.83 -12.31
C LEU A 82 1.47 15.44 -12.16
N ASP A 83 1.76 16.04 -11.02
CA ASP A 83 3.07 16.59 -10.67
C ASP A 83 4.20 15.53 -10.67
N LEU A 84 3.86 14.28 -10.46
CA LEU A 84 4.77 13.14 -10.45
C LEU A 84 4.83 12.39 -11.78
N ASP A 85 4.28 12.97 -12.86
CA ASP A 85 4.22 12.37 -14.20
C ASP A 85 3.59 10.97 -14.21
N ALA A 86 2.53 10.75 -13.42
CA ALA A 86 1.79 9.49 -13.39
C ALA A 86 1.21 9.17 -14.76
N SER A 87 1.22 7.89 -15.16
CA SER A 87 0.62 7.43 -16.39
C SER A 87 -0.92 7.53 -16.36
N ASP A 88 -1.57 7.52 -17.53
CA ASP A 88 -3.04 7.55 -17.62
C ASP A 88 -3.68 6.46 -16.77
N GLU A 89 -3.12 5.25 -16.76
CA GLU A 89 -3.59 4.13 -15.93
C GLU A 89 -3.45 4.40 -14.42
N GLN A 90 -2.39 5.09 -14.01
CA GLN A 90 -2.17 5.46 -12.61
C GLN A 90 -3.04 6.64 -12.18
N LEU A 91 -3.43 7.52 -13.11
CA LEU A 91 -4.40 8.59 -12.83
C LEU A 91 -5.82 8.05 -12.61
N GLU A 92 -6.15 6.87 -13.16
CA GLU A 92 -7.41 6.16 -12.93
C GLU A 92 -7.43 5.33 -11.64
N SER A 93 -6.45 5.51 -10.75
CA SER A 93 -6.36 4.81 -9.47
C SER A 93 -7.62 5.00 -8.63
N PRO A 94 -8.19 3.92 -8.06
CA PRO A 94 -9.39 4.03 -7.23
C PRO A 94 -9.14 4.84 -5.96
N ILE A 95 -10.10 5.70 -5.62
CA ILE A 95 -10.10 6.50 -4.38
C ILE A 95 -11.17 5.96 -3.45
N LEU A 96 -10.78 5.70 -2.21
CA LEU A 96 -11.64 5.20 -1.15
C LEU A 96 -11.66 6.18 0.01
N PHE A 97 -12.81 6.32 0.65
CA PHE A 97 -13.02 7.20 1.80
C PHE A 97 -13.27 6.35 3.05
N CYS A 98 -12.34 6.41 4.00
CA CYS A 98 -12.32 5.49 5.14
C CYS A 98 -12.21 6.23 6.48
N SER A 99 -12.78 5.60 7.51
CA SER A 99 -12.47 5.92 8.89
C SER A 99 -11.85 4.69 9.56
N GLY A 100 -10.53 4.70 9.73
CA GLY A 100 -9.84 3.62 10.42
C GLY A 100 -10.28 3.48 11.87
N ARG A 101 -10.73 4.59 12.51
CA ARG A 101 -11.26 4.58 13.87
C ARG A 101 -12.62 3.87 13.96
N ALA A 102 -13.49 4.11 12.99
CA ALA A 102 -14.83 3.49 12.96
C ALA A 102 -14.81 2.10 12.30
N GLY A 103 -13.74 1.76 11.57
CA GLY A 103 -13.65 0.52 10.80
C GLY A 103 -14.59 0.52 9.59
N THR A 104 -14.77 1.68 8.94
CA THR A 104 -15.67 1.86 7.81
C THR A 104 -14.97 2.41 6.59
N CYS A 105 -15.45 2.05 5.40
CA CYS A 105 -14.94 2.49 4.11
C CYS A 105 -16.07 2.62 3.09
N SER A 106 -15.96 3.61 2.19
CA SER A 106 -16.90 3.83 1.08
C SER A 106 -16.14 4.18 -0.20
N LEU A 107 -16.74 3.91 -1.34
CA LEU A 107 -16.30 4.37 -2.66
C LEU A 107 -16.74 5.82 -2.96
N SER A 108 -17.63 6.38 -2.16
CA SER A 108 -18.18 7.72 -2.33
C SER A 108 -17.89 8.57 -1.10
N GLN A 109 -17.45 9.81 -1.33
CA GLN A 109 -17.24 10.79 -0.25
C GLN A 109 -18.54 11.22 0.45
N TYR A 110 -19.68 11.01 -0.20
CA TYR A 110 -21.00 11.41 0.30
C TYR A 110 -21.75 10.29 1.05
N GLU A 111 -21.20 9.08 1.05
CA GLU A 111 -21.82 7.93 1.69
C GLU A 111 -20.98 7.46 2.89
N ALA A 112 -21.64 7.34 4.03
CA ALA A 112 -21.01 6.72 5.19
C ALA A 112 -20.87 5.22 4.94
N GLY A 113 -19.63 4.71 4.98
CA GLY A 113 -19.38 3.28 4.92
C GLY A 113 -19.90 2.55 6.16
N THR A 114 -20.24 1.28 6.02
CA THR A 114 -20.70 0.43 7.13
C THR A 114 -19.62 -0.50 7.67
N ASP A 115 -18.68 -0.89 6.82
CA ASP A 115 -17.57 -1.81 7.12
C ASP A 115 -16.37 -1.55 6.20
N LEU A 116 -15.34 -2.38 6.30
CA LEU A 116 -14.14 -2.32 5.43
C LEU A 116 -14.24 -3.19 4.18
N LYS A 117 -15.39 -3.80 3.92
CA LYS A 117 -15.55 -4.69 2.76
C LYS A 117 -15.24 -4.00 1.43
N PRO A 118 -15.66 -2.73 1.18
CA PRO A 118 -15.30 -2.03 -0.06
C PRO A 118 -13.79 -1.90 -0.28
N LEU A 119 -13.00 -1.70 0.79
CA LEU A 119 -11.53 -1.67 0.70
C LEU A 119 -10.97 -3.02 0.27
N PHE A 120 -11.41 -4.11 0.89
CA PHE A 120 -10.91 -5.44 0.56
C PHE A 120 -11.35 -5.89 -0.84
N ASP A 121 -12.58 -5.61 -1.24
CA ASP A 121 -13.06 -5.89 -2.59
C ASP A 121 -12.22 -5.14 -3.63
N THR A 122 -11.95 -3.84 -3.42
CA THR A 122 -11.10 -3.05 -4.32
C THR A 122 -9.67 -3.58 -4.38
N ILE A 123 -9.09 -4.02 -3.26
CA ILE A 123 -7.76 -4.65 -3.26
C ILE A 123 -7.75 -5.90 -4.14
N LEU A 124 -8.74 -6.77 -3.98
CA LEU A 124 -8.82 -8.03 -4.72
C LEU A 124 -9.09 -7.84 -6.21
N ASP A 125 -9.83 -6.81 -6.58
CA ASP A 125 -10.20 -6.52 -7.97
C ASP A 125 -9.11 -5.73 -8.71
N TYR A 126 -8.38 -4.85 -8.01
CA TYR A 126 -7.46 -3.92 -8.64
C TYR A 126 -5.99 -4.34 -8.56
N ILE A 127 -5.54 -4.92 -7.45
CA ILE A 127 -4.16 -5.37 -7.27
C ILE A 127 -4.01 -6.80 -7.81
N PRO A 128 -3.11 -7.04 -8.78
CA PRO A 128 -2.92 -8.37 -9.33
C PRO A 128 -2.37 -9.34 -8.27
N ALA A 129 -2.63 -10.62 -8.44
CA ALA A 129 -1.97 -11.64 -7.65
C ALA A 129 -0.47 -11.70 -8.01
N PRO A 130 0.41 -12.12 -7.06
CA PRO A 130 1.83 -12.29 -7.36
C PRO A 130 2.04 -13.20 -8.56
N GLU A 131 2.91 -12.77 -9.48
CA GLU A 131 3.33 -13.58 -10.61
C GLU A 131 4.36 -14.61 -10.16
N GLY A 132 4.18 -15.86 -10.52
CA GLY A 132 5.12 -16.92 -10.22
C GLY A 132 4.73 -18.27 -10.85
N ASP A 133 5.72 -19.12 -11.07
CA ASP A 133 5.51 -20.50 -11.48
C ASP A 133 5.52 -21.39 -10.22
N GLU A 134 4.37 -21.88 -9.80
CA GLU A 134 4.22 -22.77 -8.63
C GLU A 134 4.98 -24.08 -8.77
N ASN A 135 5.27 -24.51 -10.01
CA ASN A 135 6.03 -25.71 -10.32
C ASN A 135 7.51 -25.41 -10.64
N GLY A 136 7.91 -24.15 -10.61
CA GLY A 136 9.26 -23.69 -10.86
C GLY A 136 10.24 -24.02 -9.73
N PRO A 137 11.55 -23.87 -9.95
CA PRO A 137 12.54 -24.01 -8.89
C PRO A 137 12.31 -22.91 -7.82
N MET A 138 12.51 -23.30 -6.56
CA MET A 138 12.41 -22.38 -5.44
C MET A 138 13.33 -21.17 -5.64
N GLN A 139 12.76 -19.96 -5.51
CA GLN A 139 13.52 -18.72 -5.50
C GLN A 139 13.34 -18.02 -4.15
N MET A 140 14.41 -17.45 -3.61
CA MET A 140 14.41 -16.74 -2.35
C MET A 140 15.28 -15.50 -2.44
N LEU A 141 14.68 -14.34 -2.14
CA LEU A 141 15.39 -13.07 -2.02
C LEU A 141 15.82 -12.85 -0.57
N ILE A 142 17.12 -12.72 -0.33
CA ILE A 142 17.65 -12.33 0.98
C ILE A 142 17.61 -10.81 1.06
N SER A 143 16.70 -10.26 1.87
CA SER A 143 16.47 -8.82 1.99
C SER A 143 17.27 -8.16 3.12
N SER A 144 17.70 -8.94 4.14
CA SER A 144 18.52 -8.45 5.24
C SER A 144 19.46 -9.55 5.75
N ILE A 145 20.63 -9.14 6.23
CA ILE A 145 21.58 -10.02 6.91
C ILE A 145 21.78 -9.44 8.29
N ASP A 146 21.51 -10.24 9.31
CA ASP A 146 21.81 -9.91 10.71
C ASP A 146 22.97 -10.81 11.20
N TYR A 147 23.84 -10.24 12.03
CA TYR A 147 24.98 -10.94 12.60
C TYR A 147 24.92 -10.95 14.10
N ASN A 148 25.07 -12.12 14.69
CA ASN A 148 25.16 -12.30 16.13
C ASN A 148 26.36 -13.19 16.47
N ASP A 149 27.27 -12.70 17.31
CA ASP A 149 28.49 -13.40 17.72
C ASP A 149 28.23 -14.73 18.45
N TYR A 150 27.02 -14.93 18.95
CA TYR A 150 26.62 -16.09 19.75
C TYR A 150 25.70 -17.07 19.01
N ALA A 151 25.23 -16.73 17.84
CA ALA A 151 24.30 -17.57 17.07
C ALA A 151 24.98 -18.14 15.84
N VAL A 152 25.24 -19.44 15.87
CA VAL A 152 25.62 -20.21 14.68
C VAL A 152 24.37 -20.39 13.83
N SER A 153 24.17 -19.50 12.86
CA SER A 153 23.19 -19.60 11.77
C SER A 153 21.85 -20.25 12.11
N TYR A 154 20.84 -19.43 12.41
CA TYR A 154 19.44 -19.90 12.47
C TYR A 154 18.71 -19.48 11.20
N THR A 155 18.34 -20.43 10.37
CA THR A 155 17.32 -20.25 9.35
C THR A 155 16.01 -20.86 9.86
N HIS A 156 15.13 -20.07 10.47
CA HIS A 156 13.73 -20.43 10.64
C HIS A 156 12.93 -19.94 9.44
N LEU A 157 12.95 -20.73 8.40
CA LEU A 157 12.12 -20.53 7.22
C LEU A 157 11.08 -21.67 7.19
N THR A 158 9.85 -21.35 7.54
CA THR A 158 8.73 -22.21 7.19
C THR A 158 8.26 -21.80 5.80
N LEU A 159 8.68 -22.54 4.78
CA LEU A 159 8.11 -22.42 3.45
C LEU A 159 6.68 -22.96 3.47
N PRO A 160 5.69 -22.26 2.87
CA PRO A 160 4.41 -22.87 2.59
C PRO A 160 4.66 -23.98 1.58
N THR A 161 4.67 -25.22 2.03
CA THR A 161 4.68 -26.38 1.14
C THR A 161 3.25 -26.68 0.75
N SER A 162 3.00 -26.85 -0.53
CA SER A 162 1.72 -27.32 -1.07
C SER A 162 1.37 -28.74 -0.65
N ASP A 163 2.30 -29.45 -0.02
CA ASP A 163 2.20 -30.83 0.40
C ASP A 163 2.27 -30.96 1.93
N LEU A 164 1.20 -30.57 2.59
CA LEU A 164 0.84 -31.15 3.88
C LEU A 164 -0.34 -32.10 3.63
N VAL A 165 0.00 -33.34 3.32
CA VAL A 165 -0.90 -34.48 3.44
C VAL A 165 -1.17 -34.75 4.92
#